data_df3feaca3744b079f67f92bfa7a47b77
#
_entry.id   df3feaca3744b079f67f92bfa7a47b77
#
_cell.length_a   1.000
_cell.length_b   1.000
_cell.length_c   1.000
_cell.angle_alpha   90.00
_cell.angle_beta   90.00
_cell.angle_gamma   90.00
#
_symmetry.space_group_name_H-M   'P 1'
#
loop_
_entity.id
_entity.type
_entity.pdbx_description
1 polymer ?
#
loop_
_entity_poly.entity_id
_entity_poly.type
_entity_poly.pdbx_seq_one_letter_code
_entity_poly.pdbx_strand_id
1 'polypeptide(L)'
;MRLLNINGKLVNKNVRNYEISWEGKSRSKLQFKFKQFFYPYWKNHIVYEEFPVYGTMLKVDILNATKKIAVEIQGNQHESFNEFFHDHSRLKYLQSIKRDVKKEKWLEMNGFKFLELYENDLKNLSPQYIEEKCGILII
;
A
#
# COMPACT_ATOMS: atom_id res chain seq x y z
N MET A 1 2.51 -17.45 -4.60
CA MET A 1 3.52 -16.43 -4.88
C MET A 1 4.71 -16.59 -3.97
N ARG A 2 5.86 -16.57 -4.54
CA ARG A 2 7.11 -16.89 -3.84
C ARG A 2 7.84 -15.59 -3.50
N LEU A 3 7.90 -15.26 -2.21
CA LEU A 3 8.50 -14.03 -1.71
C LEU A 3 9.31 -14.31 -0.44
N LEU A 4 10.24 -13.41 -0.14
CA LEU A 4 10.93 -13.44 1.15
C LEU A 4 9.96 -13.02 2.25
N ASN A 5 10.06 -13.67 3.42
CA ASN A 5 9.35 -13.17 4.61
C ASN A 5 10.20 -12.09 5.31
N ILE A 6 9.70 -11.53 6.38
CA ILE A 6 10.41 -10.44 7.09
C ILE A 6 11.76 -10.86 7.66
N ASN A 7 12.01 -12.16 7.79
CA ASN A 7 13.28 -12.69 8.27
C ASN A 7 14.25 -13.05 7.14
N GLY A 8 13.85 -12.76 5.89
CA GLY A 8 14.68 -13.04 4.72
C GLY A 8 14.60 -14.47 4.21
N LYS A 9 13.66 -15.26 4.71
CA LYS A 9 13.46 -16.65 4.27
C LYS A 9 12.44 -16.70 3.12
N LEU A 10 12.78 -17.46 2.08
CA LEU A 10 11.89 -17.61 0.93
C LEU A 10 10.70 -18.51 1.28
N VAL A 11 9.50 -18.01 1.04
CA VAL A 11 8.24 -18.69 1.34
C VAL A 11 7.32 -18.65 0.14
N ASN A 12 6.67 -19.77 -0.18
CA ASN A 12 5.67 -19.82 -1.25
C ASN A 12 4.29 -19.94 -0.62
N LYS A 13 3.39 -19.04 -0.96
CA LYS A 13 2.00 -19.03 -0.48
C LYS A 13 1.02 -18.96 -1.63
N ASN A 14 -0.13 -19.61 -1.47
CA ASN A 14 -1.25 -19.41 -2.37
C ASN A 14 -1.88 -18.06 -2.07
N VAL A 15 -1.83 -17.15 -3.05
CA VAL A 15 -2.32 -15.78 -2.87
C VAL A 15 -3.60 -15.49 -3.68
N ARG A 16 -4.24 -16.52 -4.18
CA ARG A 16 -5.44 -16.38 -5.02
C ARG A 16 -6.55 -15.60 -4.31
N ASN A 17 -6.70 -15.77 -3.01
CA ASN A 17 -7.74 -15.09 -2.24
C ASN A 17 -7.50 -13.58 -2.09
N TYR A 18 -6.33 -13.10 -2.45
CA TYR A 18 -5.98 -11.68 -2.36
C TYR A 18 -6.08 -10.96 -3.69
N GLU A 19 -6.41 -11.66 -4.78
CA GLU A 19 -6.60 -11.03 -6.07
C GLU A 19 -7.65 -9.92 -5.95
N ILE A 20 -7.34 -8.75 -6.52
CA ILE A 20 -8.21 -7.58 -6.38
C ILE A 20 -9.54 -7.78 -7.09
N SER A 21 -10.62 -7.35 -6.46
CA SER A 21 -11.92 -7.20 -7.09
C SER A 21 -12.11 -5.71 -7.31
N TRP A 22 -12.01 -5.27 -8.58
CA TRP A 22 -12.07 -3.85 -8.90
C TRP A 22 -13.41 -3.22 -8.54
N GLU A 23 -14.48 -3.98 -8.57
CA GLU A 23 -15.85 -3.53 -8.25
C GLU A 23 -16.25 -3.82 -6.80
N GLY A 24 -15.49 -4.66 -6.11
CA GLY A 24 -15.79 -5.06 -4.74
C GLY A 24 -15.46 -3.98 -3.73
N LYS A 25 -15.98 -4.19 -2.51
CA LYS A 25 -15.69 -3.28 -1.40
C LYS A 25 -14.21 -3.33 -1.02
N SER A 26 -13.68 -2.19 -0.62
CA SER A 26 -12.36 -2.07 -0.01
C SER A 26 -12.50 -1.87 1.49
N ARG A 27 -11.37 -1.94 2.21
CA ARG A 27 -11.34 -1.73 3.66
C ARG A 27 -11.94 -0.38 4.07
N SER A 28 -11.78 0.64 3.21
CA SER A 28 -12.33 1.98 3.45
C SER A 28 -12.83 2.60 2.15
N LYS A 29 -13.67 3.63 2.29
CA LYS A 29 -14.14 4.40 1.12
C LYS A 29 -12.97 5.07 0.41
N LEU A 30 -11.99 5.54 1.17
CA LEU A 30 -10.80 6.18 0.62
C LEU A 30 -10.01 5.20 -0.25
N GLN A 31 -9.77 3.99 0.25
CA GLN A 31 -9.07 2.96 -0.52
C GLN A 31 -9.83 2.62 -1.80
N PHE A 32 -11.15 2.54 -1.74
CA PHE A 32 -11.98 2.28 -2.91
C PHE A 32 -11.82 3.37 -3.98
N LYS A 33 -11.76 4.63 -3.58
CA LYS A 33 -11.55 5.75 -4.51
C LYS A 33 -10.21 5.62 -5.24
N PHE A 34 -9.15 5.30 -4.52
CA PHE A 34 -7.84 5.07 -5.14
C PHE A 34 -7.86 3.85 -6.05
N LYS A 35 -8.54 2.78 -5.64
CA LYS A 35 -8.71 1.59 -6.47
C LYS A 35 -9.37 1.92 -7.80
N GLN A 36 -10.42 2.74 -7.79
CA GLN A 36 -11.08 3.17 -9.02
C GLN A 36 -10.15 3.99 -9.91
N PHE A 37 -9.28 4.80 -9.31
CA PHE A 37 -8.29 5.54 -10.08
C PHE A 37 -7.34 4.60 -10.83
N PHE A 38 -6.85 3.56 -10.17
CA PHE A 38 -5.88 2.64 -10.78
C PHE A 38 -6.49 1.72 -11.81
N TYR A 39 -7.79 1.47 -11.76
CA TYR A 39 -8.45 0.50 -12.62
C TYR A 39 -8.13 0.66 -14.11
N PRO A 40 -8.26 1.84 -14.73
CA PRO A 40 -7.99 1.98 -16.17
C PRO A 40 -6.57 1.59 -16.56
N TYR A 41 -5.62 1.77 -15.66
CA TYR A 41 -4.20 1.52 -15.92
C TYR A 41 -3.78 0.11 -15.57
N TRP A 42 -4.43 -0.51 -14.60
CA TRP A 42 -4.00 -1.78 -14.02
C TRP A 42 -4.97 -2.95 -14.22
N LYS A 43 -6.07 -2.75 -14.93
CA LYS A 43 -7.09 -3.79 -15.08
C LYS A 43 -6.57 -5.09 -15.72
N ASN A 44 -5.51 -5.01 -16.52
CA ASN A 44 -4.91 -6.18 -17.17
C ASN A 44 -3.63 -6.66 -16.47
N HIS A 45 -3.29 -6.08 -15.32
CA HIS A 45 -2.15 -6.48 -14.53
C HIS A 45 -2.58 -7.47 -13.44
N ILE A 46 -1.59 -8.15 -12.86
CA ILE A 46 -1.81 -8.99 -11.69
C ILE A 46 -1.71 -8.09 -10.46
N VAL A 47 -2.87 -7.83 -9.84
CA VAL A 47 -2.98 -6.91 -8.71
C VAL A 47 -3.70 -7.60 -7.56
N TYR A 48 -3.22 -7.32 -6.34
CA TYR A 48 -3.80 -7.84 -5.11
C TYR A 48 -4.25 -6.70 -4.21
N GLU A 49 -5.22 -6.98 -3.35
CA GLU A 49 -5.69 -6.04 -2.33
C GLU A 49 -5.59 -6.70 -0.96
N GLU A 50 -5.20 -5.93 0.05
CA GLU A 50 -4.98 -6.44 1.42
C GLU A 50 -4.01 -7.63 1.41
N PHE A 51 -2.89 -7.48 0.70
CA PHE A 51 -1.90 -8.53 0.52
C PHE A 51 -1.09 -8.73 1.80
N PRO A 52 -0.90 -9.99 2.26
CA PRO A 52 -0.18 -10.23 3.51
C PRO A 52 1.31 -9.96 3.38
N VAL A 53 1.86 -9.29 4.39
CA VAL A 53 3.31 -9.17 4.56
C VAL A 53 3.79 -10.47 5.18
N TYR A 54 4.53 -11.27 4.42
CA TYR A 54 4.91 -12.63 4.82
C TYR A 54 5.69 -12.62 6.16
N GLY A 55 5.20 -13.43 7.09
CA GLY A 55 5.79 -13.54 8.42
C GLY A 55 5.21 -12.57 9.45
N THR A 56 4.17 -11.83 9.09
CA THR A 56 3.48 -10.89 9.99
C THR A 56 1.97 -10.97 9.80
N MET A 57 1.25 -10.19 10.62
CA MET A 57 -0.18 -9.98 10.44
C MET A 57 -0.48 -8.70 9.66
N LEU A 58 0.55 -8.00 9.18
CA LEU A 58 0.39 -6.75 8.43
C LEU A 58 -0.05 -7.04 7.00
N LYS A 59 -0.70 -6.04 6.40
CA LYS A 59 -1.20 -6.13 5.02
C LYS A 59 -0.82 -4.89 4.23
N VAL A 60 -0.59 -5.09 2.92
CA VAL A 60 -0.36 -4.01 1.97
C VAL A 60 -1.69 -3.70 1.29
N ASP A 61 -2.06 -2.43 1.21
CA ASP A 61 -3.38 -2.05 0.70
C ASP A 61 -3.61 -2.51 -0.74
N ILE A 62 -2.71 -2.18 -1.66
CA ILE A 62 -2.78 -2.62 -3.05
C ILE A 62 -1.38 -3.01 -3.51
N LEU A 63 -1.25 -4.19 -4.10
CA LEU A 63 0.03 -4.70 -4.59
C LEU A 63 -0.09 -5.05 -6.08
N ASN A 64 0.62 -4.32 -6.93
CA ASN A 64 0.70 -4.63 -8.35
C ASN A 64 1.95 -5.47 -8.61
N ALA A 65 1.75 -6.76 -8.85
CA ALA A 65 2.86 -7.70 -9.07
C ALA A 65 3.47 -7.55 -10.47
N THR A 66 2.70 -7.10 -11.44
CA THR A 66 3.18 -6.89 -12.81
C THR A 66 4.18 -5.74 -12.88
N LYS A 67 3.85 -4.61 -12.24
CA LYS A 67 4.69 -3.42 -12.23
C LYS A 67 5.67 -3.38 -11.07
N LYS A 68 5.51 -4.29 -10.11
CA LYS A 68 6.31 -4.29 -8.87
C LYS A 68 6.12 -2.99 -8.08
N ILE A 69 4.87 -2.57 -7.92
CA ILE A 69 4.50 -1.38 -7.17
C ILE A 69 3.55 -1.76 -6.05
N ALA A 70 3.88 -1.34 -4.84
CA ALA A 70 3.02 -1.49 -3.67
C ALA A 70 2.45 -0.12 -3.29
N VAL A 71 1.13 -0.04 -3.10
CA VAL A 71 0.45 1.20 -2.75
C VAL A 71 -0.07 1.12 -1.33
N GLU A 72 0.30 2.10 -0.52
CA GLU A 72 -0.27 2.32 0.80
C GLU A 72 -1.08 3.60 0.79
N ILE A 73 -2.31 3.51 1.28
CA ILE A 73 -3.26 4.61 1.26
C ILE A 73 -3.47 5.10 2.68
N GLN A 74 -3.15 6.37 2.90
CA GLN A 74 -3.18 6.98 4.21
C GLN A 74 -4.22 8.10 4.26
N GLY A 75 -4.92 8.21 5.39
CA GLY A 75 -5.64 9.42 5.71
C GLY A 75 -4.65 10.54 6.03
N ASN A 76 -5.14 11.75 6.20
CA ASN A 76 -4.28 12.90 6.48
C ASN A 76 -3.73 12.93 7.91
N GLN A 77 -4.12 11.98 8.73
CA GLN A 77 -3.74 11.91 10.15
C GLN A 77 -2.23 11.83 10.37
N HIS A 78 -1.51 11.21 9.43
CA HIS A 78 -0.06 11.06 9.54
C HIS A 78 0.71 12.34 9.23
N GLU A 79 0.05 13.31 8.64
CA GLU A 79 0.62 14.62 8.33
C GLU A 79 0.58 15.56 9.51
N SER A 80 -0.24 15.26 10.52
CA SER A 80 -0.43 16.11 11.68
C SER A 80 -0.09 15.39 12.97
N PHE A 81 1.20 15.45 13.32
CA PHE A 81 1.71 14.85 14.55
C PHE A 81 0.98 15.37 15.80
N ASN A 82 0.69 16.67 15.84
CA ASN A 82 0.03 17.30 16.97
C ASN A 82 -1.41 16.79 17.14
N GLU A 83 -2.15 16.66 16.07
CA GLU A 83 -3.50 16.10 16.11
C GLU A 83 -3.50 14.66 16.63
N PHE A 84 -2.55 13.87 16.16
CA PHE A 84 -2.43 12.49 16.59
C PHE A 84 -2.21 12.41 18.11
N PHE A 85 -1.39 13.30 18.66
CA PHE A 85 -1.14 13.32 20.10
C PHE A 85 -2.34 13.75 20.93
N HIS A 86 -3.18 14.63 20.41
CA HIS A 86 -4.39 15.04 21.11
C HIS A 86 -5.37 13.90 21.29
N ASP A 87 -5.49 13.04 20.27
CA ASP A 87 -6.46 11.96 20.26
C ASP A 87 -5.92 10.64 20.77
N HIS A 88 -4.61 10.42 20.68
CA HIS A 88 -3.97 9.13 20.93
C HIS A 88 -2.68 9.29 21.72
N SER A 89 -2.24 8.19 22.34
CA SER A 89 -0.99 8.18 23.06
C SER A 89 0.20 8.21 22.10
N ARG A 90 1.31 8.77 22.61
CA ARG A 90 2.61 8.74 21.92
C ARG A 90 2.99 7.32 21.51
N LEU A 91 2.70 6.35 22.37
CA LEU A 91 3.02 4.95 22.12
C LEU A 91 2.31 4.44 20.86
N LYS A 92 1.02 4.74 20.69
CA LYS A 92 0.26 4.33 19.51
C LYS A 92 0.84 4.93 18.23
N TYR A 93 1.25 6.19 18.28
CA TYR A 93 1.90 6.86 17.15
C TYR A 93 3.20 6.16 16.76
N LEU A 94 4.05 5.88 17.75
CA LEU A 94 5.32 5.20 17.50
C LEU A 94 5.12 3.77 16.97
N GLN A 95 4.11 3.07 17.44
CA GLN A 95 3.78 1.74 16.94
C GLN A 95 3.34 1.79 15.48
N SER A 96 2.58 2.82 15.10
CA SER A 96 2.15 3.03 13.72
C SER A 96 3.35 3.24 12.79
N ILE A 97 4.29 4.11 13.17
CA ILE A 97 5.52 4.34 12.41
C ILE A 97 6.32 3.04 12.26
N LYS A 98 6.44 2.27 13.34
CA LYS A 98 7.19 1.02 13.34
C LYS A 98 6.59 0.01 12.36
N ARG A 99 5.27 -0.08 12.29
CA ARG A 99 4.58 -0.96 11.32
C ARG A 99 4.85 -0.53 9.89
N ASP A 100 4.78 0.77 9.61
CA ASP A 100 5.02 1.32 8.28
C ASP A 100 6.44 1.04 7.81
N VAL A 101 7.43 1.21 8.68
CA VAL A 101 8.83 0.89 8.39
C VAL A 101 9.00 -0.60 8.09
N LYS A 102 8.34 -1.46 8.84
CA LYS A 102 8.40 -2.92 8.64
C LYS A 102 7.87 -3.32 7.28
N LYS A 103 6.73 -2.76 6.87
CA LYS A 103 6.15 -3.01 5.54
C LYS A 103 7.08 -2.53 4.43
N GLU A 104 7.61 -1.32 4.56
CA GLU A 104 8.51 -0.73 3.57
C GLU A 104 9.76 -1.57 3.37
N LYS A 105 10.37 -2.03 4.46
CA LYS A 105 11.53 -2.91 4.38
C LYS A 105 11.22 -4.22 3.68
N TRP A 106 10.10 -4.83 4.01
CA TRP A 106 9.68 -6.08 3.39
C TRP A 106 9.45 -5.92 1.89
N LEU A 107 8.81 -4.84 1.49
CA LEU A 107 8.56 -4.53 0.09
C LEU A 107 9.87 -4.31 -0.67
N GLU A 108 10.80 -3.57 -0.08
CA GLU A 108 12.12 -3.34 -0.66
C GLU A 108 12.89 -4.65 -0.83
N MET A 109 12.86 -5.53 0.17
CA MET A 109 13.51 -6.84 0.11
C MET A 109 13.01 -7.66 -1.09
N ASN A 110 11.75 -7.51 -1.45
CA ASN A 110 11.11 -8.25 -2.53
C ASN A 110 11.08 -7.50 -3.86
N GLY A 111 11.78 -6.37 -3.96
CA GLY A 111 11.92 -5.63 -5.21
C GLY A 111 10.72 -4.78 -5.60
N PHE A 112 9.85 -4.44 -4.65
CA PHE A 112 8.71 -3.58 -4.91
C PHE A 112 9.06 -2.12 -4.65
N LYS A 113 8.54 -1.24 -5.51
CA LYS A 113 8.56 0.20 -5.26
C LYS A 113 7.41 0.54 -4.32
N PHE A 114 7.68 1.43 -3.38
CA PHE A 114 6.70 1.83 -2.37
C PHE A 114 6.06 3.15 -2.77
N LEU A 115 4.74 3.14 -2.98
CA LEU A 115 3.95 4.31 -3.34
C LEU A 115 2.98 4.63 -2.22
N GLU A 116 3.24 5.73 -1.51
CA GLU A 116 2.38 6.18 -0.43
C GLU A 116 1.51 7.34 -0.90
N LEU A 117 0.20 7.17 -0.82
CA LEU A 117 -0.77 8.17 -1.26
C LEU A 117 -1.65 8.60 -0.09
N TYR A 118 -1.93 9.89 -0.04
CA TYR A 118 -2.73 10.50 1.01
C TYR A 118 -4.07 11.00 0.47
N GLU A 119 -5.04 11.18 1.35
CA GLU A 119 -6.36 11.67 0.96
C GLU A 119 -6.27 12.97 0.15
N ASN A 120 -5.36 13.87 0.52
CA ASN A 120 -5.16 15.13 -0.20
C ASN A 120 -4.71 14.93 -1.65
N ASP A 121 -4.10 13.81 -1.96
CA ASP A 121 -3.63 13.51 -3.31
C ASP A 121 -4.77 13.29 -4.30
N LEU A 122 -5.97 12.94 -3.81
CA LEU A 122 -7.13 12.70 -4.68
C LEU A 122 -7.49 13.89 -5.56
N LYS A 123 -7.23 15.11 -5.09
CA LYS A 123 -7.57 16.33 -5.80
C LYS A 123 -6.85 16.48 -7.14
N ASN A 124 -5.63 15.96 -7.21
CA ASN A 124 -4.75 16.15 -8.36
C ASN A 124 -4.30 14.82 -8.97
N LEU A 125 -4.99 13.75 -8.63
CA LEU A 125 -4.55 12.40 -8.96
C LEU A 125 -4.53 12.13 -10.46
N SER A 126 -3.35 11.83 -10.98
CA SER A 126 -3.10 11.42 -12.37
C SER A 126 -1.78 10.66 -12.42
N PRO A 127 -1.53 9.89 -13.49
CA PRO A 127 -0.23 9.24 -13.64
C PRO A 127 0.93 10.23 -13.61
N GLN A 128 0.78 11.39 -14.24
CA GLN A 128 1.79 12.43 -14.25
C GLN A 128 2.04 13.01 -12.86
N TYR A 129 0.98 13.25 -12.10
CA TYR A 129 1.08 13.75 -10.73
C TYR A 129 1.88 12.79 -9.85
N ILE A 130 1.62 11.48 -9.96
CA ILE A 130 2.32 10.46 -9.20
C ILE A 130 3.80 10.41 -9.59
N GLU A 131 4.09 10.49 -10.90
CA GLU A 131 5.48 10.51 -11.37
C GLU A 131 6.23 11.73 -10.82
N GLU A 132 5.63 12.90 -10.88
CA GLU A 132 6.26 14.13 -10.40
C GLU A 132 6.46 14.14 -8.88
N LYS A 133 5.46 13.64 -8.12
CA LYS A 133 5.53 13.64 -6.67
C LYS A 133 6.39 12.51 -6.12
N CYS A 134 6.28 11.32 -6.68
CA CYS A 134 6.85 10.10 -6.11
C CYS A 134 7.95 9.46 -6.96
N GLY A 135 8.14 9.92 -8.18
CA GLY A 135 9.12 9.34 -9.08
C GLY A 135 8.75 7.96 -9.60
N ILE A 136 7.47 7.59 -9.55
CA ILE A 136 7.00 6.25 -9.92
C ILE A 136 6.10 6.33 -11.16
N LEU A 137 6.43 5.50 -12.15
CA LEU A 137 5.63 5.35 -13.36
C LEU A 137 4.61 4.24 -13.14
N ILE A 138 3.31 4.58 -13.12
CA ILE A 138 2.26 3.59 -12.91
C ILE A 138 1.75 2.97 -14.21
N ILE A 139 2.06 3.58 -15.33
CA ILE A 139 1.66 3.08 -16.65
C ILE A 139 2.71 2.17 -17.23
#